data_77760c7bbbfee3bc399648ffe414e516
#
_entry.id   77760c7bbbfee3bc399648ffe414e516
#
_cell.length_a   1.000
_cell.length_b   1.000
_cell.length_c   1.000
_cell.angle_alpha   90.00
_cell.angle_beta   90.00
_cell.angle_gamma   90.00
#
_symmetry.space_group_name_H-M   'P 1'
#
loop_
_entity.id
_entity.type
_entity.pdbx_description
1 polymer ?
#
loop_
_entity_poly.entity_id
_entity_poly.type
_entity_poly.pdbx_seq_one_letter_code
_entity_poly.pdbx_strand_id
1 'polypeptide(L)'
;MSSHREAPGISKDPVADSTDVYAFVSPDKPDMVTLIANYVPLQGPAGGPNFYEFGDDVLYLIHIDNNGDGVADMTYSFKFTTTVVDPDTFLYNTGPIESLGSPNWNRRQSYDVFKWRHGHSQETLAKNLPCPPCNIGPLSTPDYPKLAAQAVHSISGGIKVYAGQRAEGFYVDLGSIFDLGNLRPFASDHNHFGLSKFPTNGPGVNATANLNVHSIAIQVPITDLTNGHKPTGVDDPKASIGIWTTASRQRSRIYDVDRALYVNSGPYTQVSRLGNPLVNEVLIPMGKKDFWNTQPPAHDKQFASYVAHPGLSDLLPVLYPGVFPNLAALNKKGTARADLEAILLTGIPSGLISGFQNYTGTTQADMLRLNTAIKPSANPSIYGLLGGDLAGFPNGRRVFDDVVAVELRALAGATFAQIGRAHV
;
A
#
# COMPACT_ATOMS: atom_id res chain seq x y z
N MET A 1 5.57 6.87 4.47
CA MET A 1 5.87 5.55 3.93
C MET A 1 4.61 4.77 4.01
N SER A 2 4.23 4.05 2.97
CA SER A 2 3.05 3.27 3.14
C SER A 2 3.31 1.93 3.81
N SER A 3 4.45 1.32 3.74
CA SER A 3 4.96 0.24 4.63
C SER A 3 6.29 -0.34 4.17
N HIS A 4 7.25 0.47 3.82
CA HIS A 4 8.56 0.01 3.35
C HIS A 4 9.46 -0.37 4.52
N ARG A 5 9.64 -1.68 4.76
CA ARG A 5 10.54 -2.20 5.80
C ARG A 5 10.20 -1.69 7.22
N GLU A 6 8.93 -1.45 7.51
CA GLU A 6 8.46 -0.75 8.70
C GLU A 6 8.60 -1.56 10.01
N ALA A 7 8.63 -2.89 9.91
CA ALA A 7 8.71 -3.77 11.05
C ALA A 7 10.03 -4.57 11.06
N PRO A 8 10.59 -4.91 12.24
CA PRO A 8 11.86 -5.61 12.36
C PRO A 8 11.91 -6.95 11.63
N GLY A 9 10.83 -7.72 11.63
CA GLY A 9 10.72 -8.99 10.94
C GLY A 9 10.67 -8.83 9.43
N ILE A 10 9.70 -8.03 8.96
CA ILE A 10 9.48 -7.86 7.51
C ILE A 10 10.64 -7.14 6.81
N SER A 11 11.37 -6.27 7.51
CA SER A 11 12.56 -5.60 6.95
C SER A 11 13.65 -6.56 6.50
N LYS A 12 13.61 -7.82 6.98
CA LYS A 12 14.53 -8.91 6.63
C LYS A 12 13.93 -9.85 5.58
N ASP A 13 12.70 -9.63 5.18
CA ASP A 13 11.96 -10.43 4.20
C ASP A 13 11.28 -9.55 3.14
N PRO A 14 12.08 -8.82 2.32
CA PRO A 14 11.55 -7.85 1.37
C PRO A 14 10.61 -8.45 0.32
N VAL A 15 10.72 -9.75 0.04
CA VAL A 15 9.85 -10.43 -0.95
C VAL A 15 8.40 -10.55 -0.46
N ALA A 16 8.19 -10.59 0.85
CA ALA A 16 6.86 -10.61 1.46
C ALA A 16 6.42 -9.24 2.01
N ASP A 17 7.24 -8.21 1.85
CA ASP A 17 6.97 -6.86 2.35
C ASP A 17 5.92 -6.16 1.48
N SER A 18 4.72 -5.94 2.06
CA SER A 18 3.62 -5.19 1.43
C SER A 18 3.85 -3.70 1.63
N THR A 19 4.23 -2.97 0.58
CA THR A 19 4.73 -1.61 0.67
C THR A 19 3.68 -0.54 0.47
N ASP A 20 2.77 -0.75 -0.49
CA ASP A 20 1.71 0.18 -0.85
C ASP A 20 0.43 -0.56 -1.22
N VAL A 21 -0.69 0.01 -0.83
CA VAL A 21 -2.00 -0.33 -1.37
C VAL A 21 -2.65 0.91 -1.95
N TYR A 22 -3.20 0.78 -3.14
CA TYR A 22 -3.97 1.80 -3.80
C TYR A 22 -5.32 1.23 -4.18
N ALA A 23 -6.37 2.03 -4.05
CA ALA A 23 -7.72 1.70 -4.46
C ALA A 23 -8.44 2.96 -4.91
N PHE A 24 -8.94 2.99 -6.13
CA PHE A 24 -9.63 4.14 -6.67
C PHE A 24 -10.59 3.74 -7.79
N VAL A 25 -11.66 4.52 -7.96
CA VAL A 25 -12.54 4.37 -9.13
C VAL A 25 -11.73 4.71 -10.37
N SER A 26 -11.73 3.82 -11.36
CA SER A 26 -10.86 3.89 -12.52
C SER A 26 -11.22 5.08 -13.42
N PRO A 27 -10.29 6.00 -13.73
CA PRO A 27 -10.60 7.17 -14.58
C PRO A 27 -10.99 6.79 -16.03
N ASP A 28 -10.41 5.71 -16.56
CA ASP A 28 -10.71 5.20 -17.91
C ASP A 28 -12.04 4.44 -17.99
N LYS A 29 -12.52 3.91 -16.84
CA LYS A 29 -13.75 3.12 -16.72
C LYS A 29 -14.42 3.38 -15.36
N PRO A 30 -15.26 4.44 -15.22
CA PRO A 30 -15.83 4.84 -13.93
C PRO A 30 -16.87 3.87 -13.31
N ASP A 31 -17.12 2.74 -13.93
CA ASP A 31 -17.86 1.58 -13.43
C ASP A 31 -16.95 0.48 -12.85
N MET A 32 -15.63 0.70 -12.91
CA MET A 32 -14.60 -0.20 -12.42
C MET A 32 -13.80 0.46 -11.29
N VAL A 33 -13.20 -0.38 -10.45
CA VAL A 33 -12.18 0.01 -9.45
C VAL A 33 -10.85 -0.60 -9.84
N THR A 34 -9.80 0.18 -9.74
CA THR A 34 -8.40 -0.30 -9.82
C THR A 34 -7.87 -0.49 -8.41
N LEU A 35 -7.41 -1.71 -8.13
CA LEU A 35 -6.71 -2.09 -6.90
C LEU A 35 -5.25 -2.36 -7.26
N ILE A 36 -4.31 -1.82 -6.48
CA ILE A 36 -2.87 -2.07 -6.66
C ILE A 36 -2.28 -2.45 -5.31
N ALA A 37 -1.50 -3.52 -5.29
CA ALA A 37 -0.72 -3.99 -4.16
C ALA A 37 0.76 -4.01 -4.55
N ASN A 38 1.60 -3.26 -3.86
CA ASN A 38 3.03 -3.22 -4.10
C ASN A 38 3.76 -4.08 -3.07
N TYR A 39 4.81 -4.74 -3.55
CA TYR A 39 5.69 -5.60 -2.77
C TYR A 39 7.14 -5.42 -3.23
N VAL A 40 8.09 -5.98 -2.50
CA VAL A 40 9.53 -5.93 -2.83
C VAL A 40 10.03 -4.48 -2.96
N PRO A 41 10.15 -3.75 -1.84
CA PRO A 41 10.46 -2.33 -1.84
C PRO A 41 11.89 -1.98 -2.28
N LEU A 42 12.10 -0.70 -2.61
CA LEU A 42 13.41 -0.05 -2.73
C LEU A 42 14.34 -0.72 -3.74
N GLN A 43 13.81 -1.11 -4.90
CA GLN A 43 14.58 -1.77 -5.95
C GLN A 43 15.44 -0.74 -6.69
N GLY A 44 16.73 -0.75 -6.37
CA GLY A 44 17.72 0.08 -7.07
C GLY A 44 18.20 -0.54 -8.38
N PRO A 45 18.93 0.22 -9.22
CA PRO A 45 19.43 -0.26 -10.53
C PRO A 45 20.50 -1.33 -10.41
N ALA A 46 21.17 -1.47 -9.25
CA ALA A 46 22.23 -2.44 -9.00
C ALA A 46 21.69 -3.77 -8.43
N GLY A 47 20.59 -4.27 -8.98
CA GLY A 47 19.88 -5.45 -8.45
C GLY A 47 20.47 -6.82 -8.81
N GLY A 48 21.46 -6.89 -9.72
CA GLY A 48 22.08 -8.16 -10.11
C GLY A 48 23.07 -8.74 -9.08
N PRO A 49 23.54 -10.00 -9.25
CA PRO A 49 23.26 -10.93 -10.36
C PRO A 49 21.87 -11.59 -10.32
N ASN A 50 21.19 -11.63 -9.17
CA ASN A 50 19.83 -12.13 -9.04
C ASN A 50 18.87 -10.93 -8.93
N PHE A 51 18.12 -10.68 -10.00
CA PHE A 51 17.22 -9.55 -10.06
C PHE A 51 15.95 -9.78 -9.23
N TYR A 52 15.22 -8.69 -8.96
CA TYR A 52 14.01 -8.69 -8.15
C TYR A 52 12.89 -9.51 -8.80
N GLU A 53 12.14 -10.25 -8.00
CA GLU A 53 11.02 -11.09 -8.44
C GLU A 53 10.04 -11.32 -7.28
N PHE A 54 8.80 -11.69 -7.59
CA PHE A 54 7.87 -12.20 -6.59
C PHE A 54 8.31 -13.56 -6.06
N GLY A 55 7.98 -13.89 -4.82
CA GLY A 55 8.30 -15.17 -4.21
C GLY A 55 7.33 -16.28 -4.63
N ASP A 56 7.84 -17.40 -5.11
CA ASP A 56 7.05 -18.61 -5.38
C ASP A 56 6.47 -19.22 -4.10
N ASP A 57 7.07 -18.90 -2.95
CA ASP A 57 6.71 -19.37 -1.61
C ASP A 57 5.92 -18.33 -0.80
N VAL A 58 5.50 -17.25 -1.43
CA VAL A 58 4.66 -16.22 -0.84
C VAL A 58 3.26 -16.25 -1.47
N LEU A 59 2.24 -16.12 -0.65
CA LEU A 59 0.87 -15.92 -1.08
C LEU A 59 0.53 -14.43 -0.92
N TYR A 60 0.26 -13.75 -2.03
CA TYR A 60 -0.08 -12.34 -2.07
C TYR A 60 -1.58 -12.16 -2.20
N LEU A 61 -2.18 -11.33 -1.34
CA LEU A 61 -3.63 -11.23 -1.21
C LEU A 61 -4.08 -9.76 -1.20
N ILE A 62 -5.19 -9.49 -1.89
CA ILE A 62 -5.94 -8.24 -1.81
C ILE A 62 -7.32 -8.59 -1.24
N HIS A 63 -7.66 -8.03 -0.10
CA HIS A 63 -8.89 -8.30 0.64
C HIS A 63 -9.87 -7.15 0.52
N ILE A 64 -11.15 -7.48 0.48
CA ILE A 64 -12.27 -6.55 0.45
C ILE A 64 -13.25 -6.90 1.55
N ASP A 65 -13.58 -5.89 2.37
CA ASP A 65 -14.70 -5.88 3.31
C ASP A 65 -15.79 -4.96 2.75
N ASN A 66 -16.98 -5.49 2.50
CA ASN A 66 -18.12 -4.74 1.97
C ASN A 66 -19.30 -4.65 2.94
N ASN A 67 -19.10 -5.06 4.20
CA ASN A 67 -20.09 -5.01 5.27
C ASN A 67 -19.59 -4.24 6.52
N GLY A 68 -18.28 -3.91 6.59
CA GLY A 68 -17.68 -3.07 7.62
C GLY A 68 -17.33 -3.78 8.93
N ASP A 69 -17.21 -5.11 8.92
CA ASP A 69 -16.87 -5.89 10.12
C ASP A 69 -15.37 -6.16 10.30
N GLY A 70 -14.53 -5.75 9.34
CA GLY A 70 -13.08 -5.94 9.35
C GLY A 70 -12.65 -7.36 8.94
N VAL A 71 -13.58 -8.17 8.44
CA VAL A 71 -13.33 -9.51 7.91
C VAL A 71 -13.48 -9.48 6.39
N ALA A 72 -12.64 -10.22 5.68
CA ALA A 72 -12.72 -10.26 4.22
C ALA A 72 -13.97 -10.99 3.74
N ASP A 73 -14.87 -10.28 3.04
CA ASP A 73 -15.99 -10.87 2.30
C ASP A 73 -15.50 -11.45 0.97
N MET A 74 -14.46 -10.85 0.41
CA MET A 74 -13.84 -11.29 -0.84
C MET A 74 -12.33 -11.09 -0.80
N THR A 75 -11.60 -12.00 -1.46
CA THR A 75 -10.15 -11.94 -1.58
C THR A 75 -9.71 -12.31 -2.99
N TYR A 76 -8.87 -11.49 -3.59
CA TYR A 76 -8.06 -11.86 -4.75
C TYR A 76 -6.72 -12.40 -4.29
N SER A 77 -6.31 -13.55 -4.83
CA SER A 77 -5.09 -14.26 -4.45
C SER A 77 -4.21 -14.46 -5.68
N PHE A 78 -2.91 -14.19 -5.50
CA PHE A 78 -1.89 -14.28 -6.54
C PHE A 78 -0.80 -15.23 -6.08
N LYS A 79 -0.51 -16.24 -6.91
CA LYS A 79 0.52 -17.23 -6.66
C LYS A 79 1.48 -17.28 -7.84
N PHE A 80 2.76 -17.10 -7.57
CA PHE A 80 3.80 -17.03 -8.60
C PHE A 80 4.51 -18.36 -8.78
N THR A 81 5.05 -18.56 -9.98
CA THR A 81 5.89 -19.69 -10.35
C THR A 81 7.03 -19.18 -11.20
N THR A 82 8.26 -19.50 -10.78
CA THR A 82 9.49 -19.16 -11.48
C THR A 82 10.03 -20.37 -12.23
N THR A 83 10.43 -20.17 -13.47
CA THR A 83 11.00 -21.21 -14.34
C THR A 83 12.33 -20.74 -14.90
N VAL A 84 13.36 -21.57 -14.83
CA VAL A 84 14.66 -21.37 -15.48
C VAL A 84 14.70 -22.24 -16.73
N VAL A 85 14.95 -21.62 -17.88
CA VAL A 85 14.95 -22.31 -19.19
C VAL A 85 16.27 -23.03 -19.42
N ASP A 86 17.40 -22.36 -19.14
CA ASP A 86 18.74 -22.89 -19.23
C ASP A 86 19.42 -22.74 -17.85
N PRO A 87 19.52 -23.85 -17.09
CA PRO A 87 20.13 -23.81 -15.75
C PRO A 87 21.67 -23.81 -15.80
N ASP A 88 22.29 -24.04 -16.96
CA ASP A 88 23.71 -24.17 -17.08
C ASP A 88 24.45 -22.87 -17.37
N THR A 89 23.73 -21.77 -17.52
CA THR A 89 24.28 -20.41 -17.63
C THR A 89 24.16 -19.63 -16.34
N PHE A 90 25.11 -18.74 -16.06
CA PHE A 90 25.02 -17.77 -14.97
C PHE A 90 24.14 -16.56 -15.33
N LEU A 91 23.77 -16.42 -16.61
CA LEU A 91 23.02 -15.28 -17.10
C LEU A 91 21.55 -15.37 -16.73
N TYR A 92 21.00 -14.26 -16.21
CA TYR A 92 19.57 -14.10 -15.93
C TYR A 92 18.75 -14.02 -17.23
N ASN A 93 19.32 -13.43 -18.29
CA ASN A 93 18.82 -13.39 -19.65
C ASN A 93 19.97 -13.66 -20.62
N THR A 94 19.72 -14.46 -21.66
CA THR A 94 20.76 -14.90 -22.62
C THR A 94 20.89 -13.99 -23.84
N GLY A 95 20.11 -12.92 -23.92
CA GLY A 95 20.11 -11.91 -24.98
C GLY A 95 18.96 -10.92 -24.80
N PRO A 96 18.74 -10.01 -25.79
CA PRO A 96 17.65 -9.05 -25.76
C PRO A 96 16.27 -9.73 -25.70
N ILE A 97 15.39 -9.22 -24.82
CA ILE A 97 14.02 -9.66 -24.67
C ILE A 97 13.11 -8.64 -25.38
N GLU A 98 12.54 -9.04 -26.51
CA GLU A 98 11.67 -8.19 -27.33
C GLU A 98 10.18 -8.49 -27.14
N SER A 99 9.86 -9.64 -26.54
CA SER A 99 8.50 -10.06 -26.22
C SER A 99 8.49 -11.02 -25.03
N LEU A 100 7.32 -11.23 -24.41
CA LEU A 100 7.16 -12.20 -23.32
C LEU A 100 7.40 -13.65 -23.74
N GLY A 101 7.40 -13.95 -25.03
CA GLY A 101 7.74 -15.24 -25.60
C GLY A 101 9.22 -15.39 -26.02
N SER A 102 10.08 -14.37 -25.81
CA SER A 102 11.47 -14.40 -26.25
C SER A 102 12.25 -15.60 -25.66
N PRO A 103 12.99 -16.39 -26.47
CA PRO A 103 13.83 -17.48 -25.96
C PRO A 103 14.97 -16.97 -25.07
N ASN A 104 15.37 -15.71 -25.21
CA ASN A 104 16.45 -15.09 -24.44
C ASN A 104 16.04 -14.79 -22.98
N TRP A 105 14.77 -14.87 -22.65
CA TRP A 105 14.28 -14.68 -21.28
C TRP A 105 14.46 -16.00 -20.51
N ASN A 106 15.58 -16.12 -19.82
CA ASN A 106 15.98 -17.35 -19.16
C ASN A 106 15.23 -17.59 -17.84
N ARG A 107 15.18 -16.59 -16.95
CA ARG A 107 14.47 -16.73 -15.67
C ARG A 107 13.11 -16.04 -15.73
N ARG A 108 12.06 -16.84 -15.89
CA ARG A 108 10.69 -16.37 -16.18
C ARG A 108 9.78 -16.51 -14.97
N GLN A 109 8.90 -15.54 -14.77
CA GLN A 109 7.79 -15.67 -13.83
C GLN A 109 6.45 -15.69 -14.55
N SER A 110 5.53 -16.51 -14.03
CA SER A 110 4.11 -16.48 -14.32
C SER A 110 3.31 -16.52 -13.03
N TYR A 111 2.04 -16.20 -13.09
CA TYR A 111 1.16 -16.22 -11.93
C TYR A 111 -0.23 -16.72 -12.24
N ASP A 112 -0.84 -17.32 -11.22
CA ASP A 112 -2.24 -17.69 -11.18
C ASP A 112 -3.03 -16.65 -10.39
N VAL A 113 -4.27 -16.39 -10.80
CA VAL A 113 -5.20 -15.49 -10.13
C VAL A 113 -6.41 -16.27 -9.67
N PHE A 114 -6.68 -16.16 -8.38
CA PHE A 114 -7.85 -16.77 -7.77
C PHE A 114 -8.70 -15.71 -7.10
N LYS A 115 -10.00 -16.00 -6.96
CA LYS A 115 -10.96 -15.22 -6.21
C LYS A 115 -11.65 -16.11 -5.21
N TRP A 116 -11.76 -15.64 -4.00
CA TRP A 116 -12.54 -16.27 -2.95
C TRP A 116 -13.61 -15.30 -2.45
N ARG A 117 -14.77 -15.82 -2.14
CA ARG A 117 -15.86 -15.10 -1.46
C ARG A 117 -16.25 -15.86 -0.21
N HIS A 118 -16.59 -15.14 0.85
CA HIS A 118 -17.04 -15.76 2.11
C HIS A 118 -18.20 -16.72 1.85
N GLY A 119 -18.10 -17.93 2.39
CA GLY A 119 -19.11 -18.98 2.20
C GLY A 119 -19.08 -19.70 0.83
N HIS A 120 -18.14 -19.37 -0.07
CA HIS A 120 -18.02 -20.00 -1.39
C HIS A 120 -16.67 -20.70 -1.57
N SER A 121 -16.62 -21.65 -2.50
CA SER A 121 -15.35 -22.25 -2.93
C SER A 121 -14.49 -21.24 -3.71
N GLN A 122 -13.20 -21.44 -3.68
CA GLN A 122 -12.26 -20.65 -4.46
C GLN A 122 -12.51 -20.81 -5.97
N GLU A 123 -12.62 -19.69 -6.68
CA GLU A 123 -12.73 -19.60 -8.12
C GLU A 123 -11.34 -19.35 -8.73
N THR A 124 -10.98 -20.04 -9.80
CA THR A 124 -9.80 -19.73 -10.61
C THR A 124 -10.20 -18.73 -11.70
N LEU A 125 -9.66 -17.51 -11.65
CA LEU A 125 -9.91 -16.48 -12.65
C LEU A 125 -8.98 -16.63 -13.87
N ALA A 126 -7.72 -16.95 -13.63
CA ALA A 126 -6.73 -17.19 -14.68
C ALA A 126 -5.57 -18.04 -14.16
N LYS A 127 -4.87 -18.69 -15.07
CA LYS A 127 -3.67 -19.47 -14.77
C LYS A 127 -2.54 -19.13 -15.71
N ASN A 128 -1.31 -19.24 -15.19
CA ASN A 128 -0.07 -19.14 -15.95
C ASN A 128 0.04 -17.85 -16.79
N LEU A 129 -0.40 -16.74 -16.23
CA LEU A 129 -0.24 -15.42 -16.87
C LEU A 129 1.23 -14.99 -16.76
N PRO A 130 1.92 -14.67 -17.86
CA PRO A 130 3.32 -14.24 -17.79
C PRO A 130 3.45 -12.86 -17.14
N CYS A 131 4.43 -12.70 -16.22
CA CYS A 131 4.94 -11.41 -15.81
C CYS A 131 5.82 -10.80 -16.94
N PRO A 132 6.13 -9.51 -16.93
CA PRO A 132 7.27 -9.01 -17.69
C PRO A 132 8.57 -9.44 -16.97
N PRO A 133 9.73 -9.48 -17.67
CA PRO A 133 11.02 -9.62 -17.02
C PRO A 133 11.26 -8.45 -16.05
N CYS A 134 12.20 -8.60 -15.12
CA CYS A 134 12.73 -7.45 -14.40
C CYS A 134 13.39 -6.48 -15.38
N ASN A 135 13.24 -5.17 -15.19
CA ASN A 135 13.90 -4.16 -16.01
C ASN A 135 15.37 -4.08 -15.65
N ILE A 136 16.24 -4.74 -16.44
CA ILE A 136 17.66 -4.87 -16.16
C ILE A 136 18.46 -3.73 -16.77
N GLY A 137 18.22 -3.45 -18.06
CA GLY A 137 18.96 -2.42 -18.77
C GLY A 137 18.86 -2.54 -20.30
N PRO A 138 19.55 -1.66 -21.04
CA PRO A 138 19.35 -1.50 -22.49
C PRO A 138 19.74 -2.72 -23.33
N LEU A 139 20.53 -3.63 -22.80
CA LEU A 139 20.92 -4.85 -23.54
C LEU A 139 19.92 -5.98 -23.36
N SER A 140 19.41 -6.20 -22.12
CA SER A 140 18.48 -7.28 -21.82
C SER A 140 17.02 -6.89 -22.03
N THR A 141 16.64 -5.66 -21.65
CA THR A 141 15.24 -5.17 -21.71
C THR A 141 15.17 -3.81 -22.42
N PRO A 142 15.53 -3.75 -23.72
CA PRO A 142 15.71 -2.47 -24.45
C PRO A 142 14.42 -1.63 -24.53
N ASP A 143 13.26 -2.28 -24.51
CA ASP A 143 11.94 -1.63 -24.51
C ASP A 143 11.05 -2.21 -23.40
N TYR A 144 11.41 -1.93 -22.14
CA TYR A 144 10.64 -2.41 -20.98
C TYR A 144 9.17 -1.94 -21.00
N PRO A 145 8.83 -0.69 -21.39
CA PRO A 145 7.43 -0.27 -21.48
C PRO A 145 6.57 -1.17 -22.38
N LYS A 146 7.11 -1.62 -23.51
CA LYS A 146 6.44 -2.55 -24.42
C LYS A 146 6.25 -3.94 -23.78
N LEU A 147 7.26 -4.47 -23.11
CA LEU A 147 7.16 -5.75 -22.39
C LEU A 147 6.12 -5.69 -21.27
N ALA A 148 6.13 -4.62 -20.52
CA ALA A 148 5.15 -4.39 -19.45
C ALA A 148 3.72 -4.23 -19.99
N ALA A 149 3.53 -3.57 -21.14
CA ALA A 149 2.22 -3.47 -21.79
C ALA A 149 1.69 -4.84 -22.26
N GLN A 150 2.55 -5.71 -22.75
CA GLN A 150 2.19 -7.09 -23.11
C GLN A 150 1.73 -7.92 -21.89
N ALA A 151 2.20 -7.60 -20.70
CA ALA A 151 1.84 -8.27 -19.46
C ALA A 151 0.55 -7.74 -18.80
N VAL A 152 -0.16 -6.81 -19.44
CA VAL A 152 -1.51 -6.41 -19.05
C VAL A 152 -2.50 -7.39 -19.67
N HIS A 153 -2.99 -8.33 -18.87
CA HIS A 153 -3.88 -9.39 -19.35
C HIS A 153 -5.34 -9.03 -19.13
N SER A 154 -6.16 -9.26 -20.16
CA SER A 154 -7.61 -9.24 -20.04
C SER A 154 -8.11 -10.66 -19.76
N ILE A 155 -8.87 -10.82 -18.70
CA ILE A 155 -9.45 -12.10 -18.28
C ILE A 155 -10.97 -12.02 -18.27
N SER A 156 -11.65 -13.13 -17.93
CA SER A 156 -13.12 -13.19 -17.91
C SER A 156 -13.74 -12.10 -17.01
N GLY A 157 -15.00 -11.72 -17.30
CA GLY A 157 -15.71 -10.69 -16.52
C GLY A 157 -15.28 -9.25 -16.79
N GLY A 158 -14.50 -8.98 -17.85
CA GLY A 158 -13.99 -7.64 -18.17
C GLY A 158 -12.85 -7.18 -17.28
N ILE A 159 -12.31 -8.07 -16.45
CA ILE A 159 -11.22 -7.82 -15.53
C ILE A 159 -9.90 -7.67 -16.31
N LYS A 160 -9.09 -6.70 -15.92
CA LYS A 160 -7.68 -6.58 -16.33
C LYS A 160 -6.77 -6.84 -15.15
N VAL A 161 -5.66 -7.52 -15.40
CA VAL A 161 -4.67 -7.84 -14.37
C VAL A 161 -3.25 -7.68 -14.89
N TYR A 162 -2.35 -7.24 -14.01
CA TYR A 162 -0.92 -7.09 -14.26
C TYR A 162 -0.15 -7.49 -12.99
N ALA A 163 0.99 -8.15 -13.17
CA ALA A 163 1.96 -8.32 -12.09
C ALA A 163 3.38 -8.19 -12.64
N GLY A 164 4.21 -7.32 -12.04
CA GLY A 164 5.58 -7.08 -12.46
C GLY A 164 6.17 -5.80 -11.90
N GLN A 165 7.41 -5.50 -12.27
CA GLN A 165 8.12 -4.32 -11.81
C GLN A 165 7.53 -3.02 -12.38
N ARG A 166 7.43 -2.01 -11.52
CA ARG A 166 7.01 -0.63 -11.86
C ARG A 166 7.86 0.38 -11.11
N ALA A 167 7.89 1.61 -11.60
CA ALA A 167 8.46 2.73 -10.85
C ALA A 167 7.69 2.91 -9.54
N GLU A 168 8.40 3.23 -8.46
CA GLU A 168 7.81 3.55 -7.18
C GLU A 168 6.94 4.81 -7.27
N GLY A 169 5.67 4.69 -6.89
CA GLY A 169 4.71 5.80 -6.91
C GLY A 169 4.66 6.60 -5.60
N PHE A 170 5.34 6.13 -4.58
CA PHE A 170 5.35 6.76 -3.27
C PHE A 170 6.46 7.80 -3.16
N TYR A 171 6.19 8.95 -2.52
CA TYR A 171 7.23 9.94 -2.24
C TYR A 171 7.37 10.17 -0.74
N VAL A 172 8.62 10.14 -0.27
CA VAL A 172 8.94 10.29 1.15
C VAL A 172 10.39 10.75 1.32
N ASP A 173 10.63 11.62 2.27
CA ASP A 173 11.98 11.97 2.71
C ASP A 173 12.45 10.98 3.78
N LEU A 174 12.70 9.75 3.34
CA LEU A 174 12.87 8.57 4.19
C LEU A 174 13.97 8.74 5.21
N GLY A 175 15.17 9.11 4.74
CA GLY A 175 16.35 9.24 5.60
C GLY A 175 16.18 10.33 6.65
N SER A 176 15.63 11.47 6.27
CA SER A 176 15.46 12.61 7.16
C SER A 176 14.37 12.37 8.21
N ILE A 177 13.18 11.89 7.79
CA ILE A 177 12.06 11.66 8.71
C ILE A 177 12.41 10.65 9.81
N PHE A 178 13.16 9.60 9.49
CA PHE A 178 13.55 8.57 10.46
C PHE A 178 14.86 8.88 11.21
N ASP A 179 15.52 10.00 10.93
CA ASP A 179 16.58 10.56 11.76
C ASP A 179 15.99 11.56 12.76
N LEU A 180 15.47 11.03 13.87
CA LEU A 180 14.82 11.80 14.95
C LEU A 180 13.68 12.73 14.46
N GLY A 181 12.93 12.34 13.46
CA GLY A 181 11.79 13.12 12.96
C GLY A 181 12.22 14.44 12.31
N ASN A 182 13.38 14.49 11.67
CA ASN A 182 13.86 15.69 11.01
C ASN A 182 13.02 16.03 9.77
N LEU A 183 12.19 17.04 9.88
CA LEU A 183 11.41 17.62 8.79
C LEU A 183 12.24 18.71 8.11
N ARG A 184 12.82 18.45 6.94
CA ARG A 184 13.74 19.39 6.25
C ARG A 184 13.23 20.82 6.13
N PRO A 185 11.93 21.10 5.85
CA PRO A 185 11.45 22.47 5.83
C PRO A 185 11.59 23.23 7.15
N PHE A 186 11.71 22.52 8.26
CA PHE A 186 11.81 23.06 9.62
C PHE A 186 13.09 22.59 10.33
N ALA A 187 14.10 22.14 9.59
CA ALA A 187 15.31 21.53 10.17
C ALA A 187 16.04 22.47 11.15
N SER A 188 16.04 23.78 10.90
CA SER A 188 16.65 24.77 11.82
C SER A 188 15.89 24.94 13.13
N ASP A 189 14.60 24.58 13.16
CA ASP A 189 13.73 24.71 14.33
C ASP A 189 13.71 23.44 15.19
N HIS A 190 14.37 22.38 14.70
CA HIS A 190 14.46 21.11 15.41
C HIS A 190 15.27 21.26 16.70
N ASN A 191 14.80 20.65 17.79
CA ASN A 191 15.54 20.58 19.04
C ASN A 191 16.73 19.62 18.90
N HIS A 192 17.90 20.16 18.63
CA HIS A 192 19.10 19.38 18.31
C HIS A 192 19.73 18.68 19.51
N PHE A 193 19.08 18.67 20.67
CA PHE A 193 19.56 18.00 21.90
C PHE A 193 21.02 18.36 22.27
N GLY A 194 21.41 19.60 22.02
CA GLY A 194 22.74 20.08 22.34
C GLY A 194 23.83 19.77 21.29
N LEU A 195 23.48 19.25 20.14
CA LEU A 195 24.41 19.07 19.02
C LEU A 195 24.88 20.42 18.49
N SER A 196 26.20 20.53 18.16
CA SER A 196 26.81 21.77 17.65
C SER A 196 26.65 21.96 16.14
N LYS A 197 26.28 20.92 15.41
CA LYS A 197 26.05 20.93 13.97
C LYS A 197 24.72 20.27 13.69
N PHE A 198 23.89 20.94 12.93
CA PHE A 198 22.53 20.48 12.57
C PHE A 198 22.16 20.91 11.15
N PRO A 199 21.21 20.24 10.52
CA PRO A 199 20.76 20.58 9.18
C PRO A 199 20.17 21.99 9.09
N THR A 200 20.34 22.62 7.94
CA THR A 200 19.63 23.86 7.57
C THR A 200 18.30 23.52 6.90
N ASN A 201 17.37 24.47 6.92
CA ASN A 201 16.10 24.32 6.21
C ASN A 201 16.31 24.07 4.72
N GLY A 202 15.50 23.21 4.14
CA GLY A 202 15.55 22.87 2.73
C GLY A 202 14.26 22.18 2.27
N PRO A 203 14.08 21.97 0.97
CA PRO A 203 12.97 21.21 0.46
C PRO A 203 13.07 19.75 0.87
N GLY A 204 11.92 19.06 0.95
CA GLY A 204 11.88 17.61 1.09
C GLY A 204 12.56 16.92 -0.11
N VAL A 205 13.17 15.77 0.16
CA VAL A 205 13.84 14.94 -0.86
C VAL A 205 13.05 13.66 -1.03
N ASN A 206 12.59 13.38 -2.26
CA ASN A 206 11.97 12.11 -2.55
C ASN A 206 13.03 10.99 -2.61
N ALA A 207 13.16 10.24 -1.52
CA ALA A 207 14.14 9.15 -1.39
C ALA A 207 13.78 7.90 -2.24
N THR A 208 12.53 7.79 -2.71
CA THR A 208 12.06 6.69 -3.56
C THR A 208 12.06 7.04 -5.05
N ALA A 209 12.36 8.29 -5.40
CA ALA A 209 12.57 8.68 -6.80
C ALA A 209 13.64 7.78 -7.45
N ASN A 210 13.40 7.32 -8.65
CA ASN A 210 14.29 6.42 -9.40
C ASN A 210 14.46 5.01 -8.81
N LEU A 211 13.62 4.62 -7.86
CA LEU A 211 13.52 3.24 -7.39
C LEU A 211 12.32 2.55 -8.05
N ASN A 212 12.36 1.23 -8.08
CA ASN A 212 11.26 0.40 -8.55
C ASN A 212 10.68 -0.42 -7.40
N VAL A 213 9.52 -0.99 -7.67
CA VAL A 213 8.74 -1.88 -6.78
C VAL A 213 8.08 -2.95 -7.64
N HIS A 214 7.73 -4.09 -7.07
CA HIS A 214 6.87 -5.06 -7.75
C HIS A 214 5.40 -4.77 -7.44
N SER A 215 4.60 -4.58 -8.48
CA SER A 215 3.19 -4.21 -8.40
C SER A 215 2.30 -5.32 -8.92
N ILE A 216 1.25 -5.62 -8.18
CA ILE A 216 0.09 -6.40 -8.62
C ILE A 216 -1.06 -5.41 -8.79
N ALA A 217 -1.60 -5.30 -10.01
CA ALA A 217 -2.72 -4.42 -10.30
C ALA A 217 -3.89 -5.23 -10.87
N ILE A 218 -5.09 -4.97 -10.37
CA ILE A 218 -6.32 -5.59 -10.88
C ILE A 218 -7.41 -4.53 -11.02
N GLN A 219 -8.07 -4.46 -12.19
CA GLN A 219 -9.21 -3.61 -12.46
C GLN A 219 -10.46 -4.47 -12.54
N VAL A 220 -11.44 -4.20 -11.68
CA VAL A 220 -12.63 -5.05 -11.49
C VAL A 220 -13.91 -4.22 -11.44
N PRO A 221 -15.09 -4.77 -11.81
CA PRO A 221 -16.37 -4.08 -11.71
C PRO A 221 -16.66 -3.66 -10.26
N ILE A 222 -17.20 -2.44 -10.06
CA ILE A 222 -17.67 -1.96 -8.75
C ILE A 222 -18.64 -2.99 -8.14
N THR A 223 -19.58 -3.51 -8.93
CA THR A 223 -20.58 -4.48 -8.47
C THR A 223 -19.97 -5.80 -7.98
N ASP A 224 -18.77 -6.14 -8.43
CA ASP A 224 -18.06 -7.32 -7.94
C ASP A 224 -17.58 -7.11 -6.50
N LEU A 225 -17.13 -5.90 -6.18
CA LEU A 225 -16.62 -5.52 -4.85
C LEU A 225 -17.76 -5.26 -3.84
N THR A 226 -18.89 -4.77 -4.30
CA THR A 226 -20.07 -4.39 -3.49
C THR A 226 -21.12 -5.51 -3.39
N ASN A 227 -20.73 -6.77 -3.59
CA ASN A 227 -21.61 -7.94 -3.54
C ASN A 227 -22.85 -7.82 -4.45
N GLY A 228 -22.65 -7.38 -5.70
CA GLY A 228 -23.70 -7.19 -6.69
C GLY A 228 -24.48 -5.88 -6.56
N HIS A 229 -24.24 -5.10 -5.50
CA HIS A 229 -24.90 -3.81 -5.29
C HIS A 229 -24.35 -2.75 -6.26
N LYS A 230 -25.24 -1.99 -6.89
CA LYS A 230 -24.89 -0.82 -7.68
C LYS A 230 -25.10 0.42 -6.84
N PRO A 231 -24.04 1.17 -6.49
CA PRO A 231 -24.16 2.37 -5.67
C PRO A 231 -25.16 3.37 -6.24
N THR A 232 -26.02 3.90 -5.38
CA THR A 232 -27.08 4.85 -5.76
C THR A 232 -26.69 6.31 -5.54
N GLY A 233 -25.64 6.57 -4.76
CA GLY A 233 -25.11 7.88 -4.46
C GLY A 233 -24.05 7.84 -3.35
N VAL A 234 -23.48 9.00 -3.02
CA VAL A 234 -22.42 9.12 -2.03
C VAL A 234 -22.87 8.68 -0.63
N ASP A 235 -24.13 8.94 -0.27
CA ASP A 235 -24.68 8.58 1.03
C ASP A 235 -25.20 7.14 1.11
N ASP A 236 -25.06 6.35 0.04
CA ASP A 236 -25.37 4.93 0.05
C ASP A 236 -24.37 4.17 0.92
N PRO A 237 -24.78 3.59 2.06
CA PRO A 237 -23.87 2.92 2.97
C PRO A 237 -23.17 1.70 2.37
N LYS A 238 -23.75 1.12 1.29
CA LYS A 238 -23.14 0.00 0.57
C LYS A 238 -22.18 0.42 -0.54
N ALA A 239 -21.99 1.72 -0.75
CA ALA A 239 -21.01 2.25 -1.69
C ALA A 239 -19.58 2.23 -1.12
N SER A 240 -19.43 2.25 0.21
CA SER A 240 -18.14 2.27 0.89
C SER A 240 -17.66 0.86 1.20
N ILE A 241 -16.45 0.56 0.79
CA ILE A 241 -15.77 -0.72 1.01
C ILE A 241 -14.42 -0.50 1.71
N GLY A 242 -13.98 -1.48 2.50
CA GLY A 242 -12.65 -1.55 3.08
C GLY A 242 -11.72 -2.42 2.23
N ILE A 243 -10.47 -2.00 2.06
CA ILE A 243 -9.45 -2.72 1.28
C ILE A 243 -8.17 -2.80 2.09
N TRP A 244 -7.53 -3.97 2.09
CA TRP A 244 -6.17 -4.14 2.60
C TRP A 244 -5.44 -5.23 1.83
N THR A 245 -4.14 -5.27 1.99
CA THR A 245 -3.28 -6.28 1.38
C THR A 245 -2.53 -7.07 2.44
N THR A 246 -2.22 -8.31 2.13
CA THR A 246 -1.38 -9.16 2.98
C THR A 246 -0.42 -9.99 2.14
N ALA A 247 0.70 -10.36 2.77
CA ALA A 247 1.55 -11.44 2.29
C ALA A 247 1.63 -12.53 3.36
N SER A 248 1.61 -13.78 2.92
CA SER A 248 1.69 -14.95 3.82
C SER A 248 2.74 -15.92 3.35
N ARG A 249 3.44 -16.53 4.32
CA ARG A 249 4.42 -17.59 4.09
C ARG A 249 3.97 -18.89 4.75
N GLN A 250 4.38 -20.02 4.17
CA GLN A 250 4.27 -21.30 4.87
C GLN A 250 5.19 -21.32 6.09
N ARG A 251 4.82 -22.09 7.12
CA ARG A 251 5.52 -22.11 8.41
C ARG A 251 6.97 -22.49 8.36
N SER A 252 7.35 -23.38 7.46
CA SER A 252 8.75 -23.76 7.32
C SER A 252 9.20 -23.72 5.87
N ARG A 253 10.47 -23.34 5.69
CA ARG A 253 11.19 -23.36 4.43
C ARG A 253 12.56 -23.98 4.71
N ILE A 254 12.80 -25.17 4.18
CA ILE A 254 14.01 -25.95 4.41
C ILE A 254 14.64 -26.26 3.06
N TYR A 255 15.95 -26.08 2.95
CA TYR A 255 16.68 -26.50 1.77
C TYR A 255 16.90 -28.02 1.85
N ASP A 256 16.34 -28.75 0.90
CA ASP A 256 16.54 -30.19 0.73
C ASP A 256 17.79 -30.40 -0.11
N VAL A 257 18.87 -30.84 0.54
CA VAL A 257 20.18 -31.00 -0.08
C VAL A 257 20.17 -32.10 -1.14
N ASP A 258 19.41 -33.17 -0.90
CA ASP A 258 19.36 -34.33 -1.82
C ASP A 258 18.62 -33.99 -3.11
N ARG A 259 17.63 -33.11 -3.03
CA ARG A 259 16.81 -32.65 -4.16
C ARG A 259 17.28 -31.30 -4.74
N ALA A 260 18.24 -30.64 -4.10
CA ALA A 260 18.78 -29.34 -4.45
C ALA A 260 17.68 -28.23 -4.61
N LEU A 261 16.65 -28.25 -3.75
CA LEU A 261 15.55 -27.27 -3.79
C LEU A 261 15.03 -26.93 -2.39
N TYR A 262 14.33 -25.81 -2.30
CA TYR A 262 13.60 -25.46 -1.09
C TYR A 262 12.26 -26.18 -1.02
N VAL A 263 11.99 -26.79 0.14
CA VAL A 263 10.70 -27.39 0.49
C VAL A 263 9.98 -26.48 1.47
N ASN A 264 8.82 -26.02 1.08
CA ASN A 264 7.93 -25.23 1.93
C ASN A 264 6.83 -26.13 2.49
N SER A 265 6.49 -26.00 3.76
CA SER A 265 5.49 -26.84 4.42
C SER A 265 4.75 -26.15 5.56
N GLY A 266 3.62 -26.73 5.93
CA GLY A 266 2.73 -26.21 6.96
C GLY A 266 1.73 -25.17 6.42
N PRO A 267 0.81 -24.70 7.28
CA PRO A 267 -0.17 -23.68 6.89
C PRO A 267 0.51 -22.34 6.57
N TYR A 268 -0.14 -21.55 5.72
CA TYR A 268 0.23 -20.16 5.50
C TYR A 268 -0.01 -19.33 6.76
N THR A 269 0.93 -18.46 7.07
CA THR A 269 0.86 -17.49 8.17
C THR A 269 1.10 -16.10 7.58
N GLN A 270 0.23 -15.15 7.91
CA GLN A 270 0.37 -13.75 7.52
C GLN A 270 1.63 -13.16 8.17
N VAL A 271 2.48 -12.53 7.37
CA VAL A 271 3.75 -11.92 7.81
C VAL A 271 3.84 -10.44 7.50
N SER A 272 2.95 -9.93 6.64
CA SER A 272 2.84 -8.51 6.29
C SER A 272 1.39 -8.15 6.03
N ARG A 273 1.00 -6.94 6.43
CA ARG A 273 -0.32 -6.36 6.20
C ARG A 273 -0.23 -4.86 5.98
N LEU A 274 -1.05 -4.36 5.08
CA LEU A 274 -1.20 -2.94 4.85
C LEU A 274 -2.66 -2.58 4.55
N GLY A 275 -3.22 -1.65 5.33
CA GLY A 275 -4.47 -0.96 5.09
C GLY A 275 -4.21 0.50 4.70
N ASN A 276 -4.40 1.44 5.63
CA ASN A 276 -4.01 2.83 5.42
C ASN A 276 -2.49 2.99 5.42
N PRO A 277 -1.96 3.97 4.65
CA PRO A 277 -0.54 4.29 4.71
C PRO A 277 -0.09 4.71 6.11
N LEU A 278 1.19 4.54 6.42
CA LEU A 278 1.91 5.04 7.61
C LEU A 278 1.46 4.50 8.98
N VAL A 279 0.41 3.69 9.08
CA VAL A 279 -0.11 3.23 10.38
C VAL A 279 0.95 2.42 11.14
N ASN A 280 1.48 1.36 10.52
CA ASN A 280 2.49 0.53 11.21
C ASN A 280 3.83 1.22 11.38
N GLU A 281 4.16 2.20 10.53
CA GLU A 281 5.45 2.90 10.59
C GLU A 281 5.54 3.92 11.71
N VAL A 282 4.50 4.76 11.87
CA VAL A 282 4.57 5.94 12.73
C VAL A 282 3.60 5.92 13.91
N LEU A 283 2.55 5.08 13.87
CA LEU A 283 1.58 4.98 14.96
C LEU A 283 1.83 3.78 15.85
N ILE A 284 2.12 2.61 15.26
CA ILE A 284 2.33 1.38 16.03
C ILE A 284 3.73 1.39 16.65
N PRO A 285 3.86 1.16 17.99
CA PRO A 285 5.15 1.13 18.66
C PRO A 285 6.06 0.01 18.15
N MET A 286 7.37 0.23 18.19
CA MET A 286 8.41 -0.68 17.70
C MET A 286 8.21 -2.13 18.15
N GLY A 287 7.91 -2.35 19.41
CA GLY A 287 7.69 -3.69 19.98
C GLY A 287 6.37 -4.38 19.60
N LYS A 288 5.51 -3.72 18.81
CA LYS A 288 4.22 -4.23 18.36
C LYS A 288 4.11 -4.37 16.84
N LYS A 289 5.06 -3.86 16.07
CA LYS A 289 5.01 -3.78 14.61
C LYS A 289 4.90 -5.15 13.94
N ASP A 290 5.74 -6.12 14.33
CA ASP A 290 5.67 -7.49 13.81
C ASP A 290 4.35 -8.17 14.20
N PHE A 291 3.87 -7.93 15.42
CA PHE A 291 2.58 -8.47 15.88
C PHE A 291 1.42 -7.85 15.07
N TRP A 292 1.44 -6.54 14.80
CA TRP A 292 0.48 -5.87 13.93
C TRP A 292 0.37 -6.56 12.57
N ASN A 293 1.50 -6.86 11.93
CA ASN A 293 1.56 -7.52 10.63
C ASN A 293 0.90 -8.90 10.60
N THR A 294 0.76 -9.56 11.76
CA THR A 294 0.12 -10.88 11.86
C THR A 294 -1.38 -10.82 12.14
N GLN A 295 -1.94 -9.64 12.50
CA GLN A 295 -3.32 -9.52 12.93
C GLN A 295 -4.26 -9.18 11.75
N PRO A 296 -5.49 -9.72 11.70
CA PRO A 296 -6.51 -9.25 10.78
C PRO A 296 -7.10 -7.90 11.24
N PRO A 297 -7.65 -7.07 10.33
CA PRO A 297 -8.25 -5.78 10.68
C PRO A 297 -9.35 -5.86 11.75
N ALA A 298 -10.13 -6.92 11.79
CA ALA A 298 -11.16 -7.14 12.81
C ALA A 298 -10.63 -7.12 14.26
N HIS A 299 -9.31 -7.29 14.45
CA HIS A 299 -8.66 -7.25 15.76
C HIS A 299 -8.01 -5.90 16.10
N ASP A 300 -8.14 -4.87 15.25
CA ASP A 300 -7.40 -3.61 15.41
C ASP A 300 -7.84 -2.75 16.57
N LYS A 301 -9.01 -3.01 17.16
CA LYS A 301 -9.45 -2.36 18.40
C LYS A 301 -8.38 -2.41 19.49
N GLN A 302 -7.56 -3.46 19.55
CA GLN A 302 -6.44 -3.58 20.50
C GLN A 302 -5.33 -2.54 20.30
N PHE A 303 -5.27 -1.90 19.13
CA PHE A 303 -4.29 -0.87 18.77
C PHE A 303 -4.89 0.54 18.68
N ALA A 304 -6.21 0.68 18.84
CA ALA A 304 -6.92 1.94 18.64
C ALA A 304 -6.37 3.09 19.51
N SER A 305 -5.84 2.77 20.70
CA SER A 305 -5.21 3.78 21.56
C SER A 305 -4.00 4.47 20.94
N TYR A 306 -3.27 3.80 20.03
CA TYR A 306 -2.14 4.40 19.33
C TYR A 306 -2.58 5.35 18.22
N VAL A 307 -3.79 5.18 17.70
CA VAL A 307 -4.43 6.12 16.76
C VAL A 307 -5.07 7.28 17.52
N ALA A 308 -5.75 7.00 18.63
CA ALA A 308 -6.38 8.02 19.47
C ALA A 308 -5.36 8.96 20.14
N HIS A 309 -4.18 8.44 20.48
CA HIS A 309 -3.08 9.15 21.14
C HIS A 309 -1.75 8.84 20.44
N PRO A 310 -1.49 9.40 19.24
CA PRO A 310 -0.29 9.07 18.48
C PRO A 310 0.97 9.60 19.17
N GLY A 311 1.95 8.72 19.40
CA GLY A 311 3.23 9.12 20.00
C GLY A 311 3.99 10.16 19.16
N LEU A 312 3.84 10.14 17.83
CA LEU A 312 4.41 11.17 16.97
C LEU A 312 3.77 12.54 17.19
N SER A 313 2.45 12.61 17.47
CA SER A 313 1.79 13.88 17.82
C SER A 313 2.35 14.48 19.12
N ASP A 314 2.67 13.66 20.11
CA ASP A 314 3.28 14.11 21.35
C ASP A 314 4.73 14.56 21.14
N LEU A 315 5.44 13.89 20.25
CA LEU A 315 6.85 14.15 19.97
C LEU A 315 7.07 15.43 19.15
N LEU A 316 6.21 15.74 18.18
CA LEU A 316 6.39 16.90 17.30
C LEU A 316 6.62 18.22 18.04
N PRO A 317 5.84 18.62 19.07
CA PRO A 317 6.11 19.86 19.83
C PRO A 317 7.40 19.83 20.65
N VAL A 318 7.92 18.64 20.99
CA VAL A 318 9.21 18.46 21.67
C VAL A 318 10.38 18.62 20.71
N LEU A 319 10.24 18.05 19.53
CA LEU A 319 11.24 18.14 18.46
C LEU A 319 11.29 19.55 17.86
N TYR A 320 10.18 20.25 17.80
CA TYR A 320 10.03 21.57 17.18
C TYR A 320 9.35 22.55 18.14
N PRO A 321 10.10 23.05 19.18
CA PRO A 321 9.55 23.97 20.16
C PRO A 321 8.99 25.24 19.52
N GLY A 322 7.72 25.53 19.79
CA GLY A 322 7.05 26.75 19.27
C GLY A 322 6.49 26.64 17.84
N VAL A 323 6.84 25.59 17.07
CA VAL A 323 6.31 25.41 15.69
C VAL A 323 4.87 24.86 15.68
N PHE A 324 4.53 24.01 16.65
CA PHE A 324 3.20 23.37 16.72
C PHE A 324 2.44 23.74 18.02
N PRO A 325 2.13 25.04 18.29
CA PRO A 325 1.52 25.45 19.55
C PRO A 325 0.11 24.90 19.76
N ASN A 326 -0.68 24.76 18.69
CA ASN A 326 -2.04 24.20 18.75
C ASN A 326 -2.02 22.70 19.07
N LEU A 327 -1.09 21.97 18.47
CA LEU A 327 -0.89 20.55 18.76
C LEU A 327 -0.43 20.35 20.22
N ALA A 328 0.52 21.14 20.68
CA ALA A 328 0.97 21.11 22.08
C ALA A 328 -0.19 21.36 23.07
N ALA A 329 -1.08 22.32 22.76
CA ALA A 329 -2.26 22.61 23.56
C ALA A 329 -3.29 21.46 23.53
N LEU A 330 -3.46 20.80 22.38
CA LEU A 330 -4.33 19.63 22.23
C LEU A 330 -3.81 18.44 23.03
N ASN A 331 -2.51 18.13 22.91
CA ASN A 331 -1.87 17.05 23.65
C ASN A 331 -1.95 17.26 25.17
N LYS A 332 -1.78 18.49 25.65
CA LYS A 332 -1.91 18.83 27.07
C LYS A 332 -3.30 18.54 27.63
N LYS A 333 -4.35 18.58 26.81
CA LYS A 333 -5.72 18.23 27.22
C LYS A 333 -5.93 16.72 27.32
N GLY A 334 -5.08 15.90 26.70
CA GLY A 334 -5.21 14.45 26.68
C GLY A 334 -6.46 13.94 25.94
N THR A 335 -7.01 14.76 25.03
CA THR A 335 -8.22 14.40 24.28
C THR A 335 -7.88 13.43 23.16
N ALA A 336 -8.65 12.35 23.06
CA ALA A 336 -8.51 11.38 21.98
C ALA A 336 -8.71 12.04 20.60
N ARG A 337 -7.92 11.62 19.62
CA ARG A 337 -7.96 12.11 18.24
C ARG A 337 -9.02 11.37 17.43
N ALA A 338 -10.31 11.69 17.74
CA ALA A 338 -11.47 11.12 17.04
C ALA A 338 -11.45 11.38 15.52
N ASP A 339 -10.77 12.43 15.07
CA ASP A 339 -10.53 12.73 13.66
C ASP A 339 -9.61 11.71 12.99
N LEU A 340 -8.53 11.28 13.67
CA LEU A 340 -7.64 10.22 13.16
C LEU A 340 -8.32 8.85 13.22
N GLU A 341 -9.09 8.56 14.26
CA GLU A 341 -9.88 7.32 14.33
C GLU A 341 -10.89 7.25 13.16
N ALA A 342 -11.53 8.38 12.81
CA ALA A 342 -12.42 8.43 11.65
C ALA A 342 -11.69 8.24 10.33
N ILE A 343 -10.48 8.80 10.15
CA ILE A 343 -9.70 8.63 8.92
C ILE A 343 -9.20 7.18 8.78
N LEU A 344 -8.65 6.62 9.85
CA LEU A 344 -7.87 5.39 9.79
C LEU A 344 -8.64 4.13 10.18
N LEU A 345 -9.64 4.22 11.08
CA LEU A 345 -10.26 3.04 11.69
C LEU A 345 -11.72 2.81 11.32
N THR A 346 -12.53 3.85 11.11
CA THR A 346 -13.98 3.70 10.90
C THR A 346 -14.50 4.26 9.57
N GLY A 347 -13.76 5.15 8.98
CA GLY A 347 -14.23 6.02 7.89
C GLY A 347 -14.92 7.27 8.40
N ILE A 348 -15.01 8.29 7.55
CA ILE A 348 -15.62 9.58 7.81
C ILE A 348 -17.12 9.48 7.51
N PRO A 349 -18.02 9.70 8.51
CA PRO A 349 -19.45 9.58 8.31
C PRO A 349 -20.04 10.74 7.48
N SER A 350 -21.20 10.50 6.89
CA SER A 350 -22.00 11.52 6.17
C SER A 350 -22.32 12.72 7.07
N GLY A 351 -22.41 13.90 6.46
CA GLY A 351 -22.76 15.15 7.12
C GLY A 351 -21.59 15.93 7.72
N LEU A 352 -20.39 15.40 7.79
CA LEU A 352 -19.19 16.13 8.22
C LEU A 352 -18.55 16.92 7.08
N ILE A 353 -18.56 16.37 5.87
CA ILE A 353 -18.02 16.99 4.67
C ILE A 353 -19.09 16.92 3.59
N SER A 354 -19.39 18.05 2.96
CA SER A 354 -20.41 18.10 1.91
C SER A 354 -20.02 17.23 0.72
N GLY A 355 -20.93 16.31 0.34
CA GLY A 355 -20.71 15.40 -0.79
C GLY A 355 -19.70 14.28 -0.55
N PHE A 356 -19.36 14.01 0.71
CA PHE A 356 -18.38 12.99 1.07
C PHE A 356 -18.81 12.14 2.27
N GLN A 357 -18.63 10.86 2.14
CA GLN A 357 -18.50 9.91 3.24
C GLN A 357 -17.75 8.66 2.74
N ASN A 358 -17.05 7.97 3.61
CA ASN A 358 -16.46 6.64 3.37
C ASN A 358 -16.58 5.73 4.61
N TYR A 359 -17.60 6.02 5.44
CA TYR A 359 -17.87 5.30 6.67
C TYR A 359 -18.32 3.86 6.39
N THR A 360 -17.69 2.89 7.05
CA THR A 360 -17.99 1.46 6.91
C THR A 360 -18.63 0.86 8.16
N GLY A 361 -18.75 1.62 9.26
CA GLY A 361 -19.34 1.13 10.50
C GLY A 361 -18.51 1.46 11.73
N THR A 362 -18.93 0.94 12.90
CA THR A 362 -18.28 1.20 14.18
C THR A 362 -17.09 0.30 14.48
N THR A 363 -16.84 -0.72 13.66
CA THR A 363 -15.69 -1.60 13.82
C THR A 363 -14.41 -0.83 13.56
N GLN A 364 -13.54 -0.78 14.56
CA GLN A 364 -12.23 -0.14 14.46
C GLN A 364 -11.27 -1.10 13.75
N ALA A 365 -11.05 -0.85 12.47
CA ALA A 365 -10.27 -1.70 11.58
C ALA A 365 -9.45 -0.83 10.61
N ASP A 366 -8.13 -1.04 10.56
CA ASP A 366 -7.27 -0.38 9.60
C ASP A 366 -7.47 -0.99 8.20
N MET A 367 -8.20 -0.25 7.39
CA MET A 367 -8.50 -0.57 6.00
C MET A 367 -8.51 0.72 5.19
N LEU A 368 -7.97 0.70 4.00
CA LEU A 368 -8.15 1.78 3.03
C LEU A 368 -9.62 1.79 2.58
N ARG A 369 -10.35 2.88 2.87
CA ARG A 369 -11.79 2.96 2.59
C ARG A 369 -12.07 3.72 1.32
N LEU A 370 -12.85 3.11 0.44
CA LEU A 370 -13.25 3.68 -0.84
C LEU A 370 -14.76 3.74 -0.95
N ASN A 371 -15.31 4.94 -1.09
CA ASN A 371 -16.69 5.14 -1.53
C ASN A 371 -16.73 5.10 -3.06
N THR A 372 -17.24 4.03 -3.60
CA THR A 372 -17.26 3.73 -5.04
C THR A 372 -18.28 4.56 -5.83
N ALA A 373 -19.16 5.31 -5.15
CA ALA A 373 -20.09 6.26 -5.78
C ALA A 373 -19.41 7.60 -6.12
N ILE A 374 -18.28 7.93 -5.50
CA ILE A 374 -17.53 9.15 -5.79
C ILE A 374 -16.74 8.93 -7.08
N LYS A 375 -17.05 9.73 -8.09
CA LYS A 375 -16.43 9.60 -9.42
C LYS A 375 -15.03 10.19 -9.44
N PRO A 376 -14.17 9.74 -10.38
CA PRO A 376 -12.84 10.34 -10.58
C PRO A 376 -12.94 11.85 -10.78
N SER A 377 -12.04 12.60 -10.15
CA SER A 377 -11.98 14.06 -10.24
C SER A 377 -11.47 14.50 -11.61
N ALA A 378 -12.08 15.52 -12.19
CA ALA A 378 -11.59 16.18 -13.40
C ALA A 378 -10.32 17.02 -13.13
N ASN A 379 -10.16 17.51 -11.89
CA ASN A 379 -9.02 18.31 -11.44
C ASN A 379 -8.43 17.66 -10.16
N PRO A 380 -7.65 16.58 -10.29
CA PRO A 380 -7.17 15.85 -9.14
C PRO A 380 -6.13 16.66 -8.35
N SER A 381 -6.26 16.66 -7.02
CA SER A 381 -5.28 17.24 -6.09
C SER A 381 -4.43 16.14 -5.47
N ILE A 382 -3.12 16.31 -5.43
CA ILE A 382 -2.20 15.40 -4.74
C ILE A 382 -2.46 15.32 -3.23
N TYR A 383 -3.14 16.34 -2.67
CA TYR A 383 -3.53 16.39 -1.26
C TYR A 383 -4.92 15.79 -0.99
N GLY A 384 -5.52 15.14 -1.99
CA GLY A 384 -6.81 14.48 -1.85
C GLY A 384 -7.85 15.37 -1.20
N LEU A 385 -8.53 14.86 -0.20
CA LEU A 385 -9.60 15.59 0.52
C LEU A 385 -9.10 16.90 1.15
N LEU A 386 -7.88 16.96 1.68
CA LEU A 386 -7.29 18.22 2.18
C LEU A 386 -7.13 19.28 1.09
N GLY A 387 -7.00 18.86 -0.16
CA GLY A 387 -6.96 19.73 -1.34
C GLY A 387 -8.32 19.98 -1.97
N GLY A 388 -9.43 19.57 -1.32
CA GLY A 388 -10.79 19.71 -1.83
C GLY A 388 -11.20 18.68 -2.88
N ASP A 389 -10.40 17.63 -3.08
CA ASP A 389 -10.67 16.56 -4.03
C ASP A 389 -11.27 15.33 -3.34
N LEU A 390 -12.57 15.15 -3.48
CA LEU A 390 -13.32 14.07 -2.82
C LEU A 390 -12.96 12.67 -3.32
N ALA A 391 -12.32 12.54 -4.49
CA ALA A 391 -11.90 11.28 -5.06
C ALA A 391 -10.48 10.85 -4.64
N GLY A 392 -9.77 11.68 -3.87
CA GLY A 392 -8.44 11.40 -3.36
C GLY A 392 -8.43 10.98 -1.88
N PHE A 393 -7.27 10.58 -1.38
CA PHE A 393 -7.11 10.09 0.00
C PHE A 393 -7.75 11.06 1.03
N PRO A 394 -8.53 10.54 2.02
CA PRO A 394 -8.74 9.16 2.41
C PRO A 394 -9.92 8.44 1.71
N ASN A 395 -10.38 8.89 0.55
CA ASN A 395 -11.32 8.14 -0.28
C ASN A 395 -10.55 7.16 -1.18
N GLY A 396 -10.17 6.01 -0.64
CA GLY A 396 -9.17 5.19 -1.23
C GLY A 396 -7.82 5.92 -1.30
N ARG A 397 -6.98 5.52 -2.26
CA ARG A 397 -5.68 6.15 -2.52
C ARG A 397 -5.33 5.98 -3.99
N ARG A 398 -4.99 7.08 -4.66
CA ARG A 398 -4.45 7.07 -6.03
C ARG A 398 -2.92 7.06 -5.99
N VAL A 399 -2.30 6.64 -7.07
CA VAL A 399 -0.83 6.51 -7.16
C VAL A 399 -0.08 7.82 -6.90
N PHE A 400 -0.70 8.96 -7.21
CA PHE A 400 -0.10 10.30 -7.02
C PHE A 400 -0.58 11.04 -5.76
N ASP A 401 -1.41 10.44 -4.91
CA ASP A 401 -1.80 11.06 -3.63
C ASP A 401 -0.59 11.15 -2.70
N ASP A 402 -0.24 12.36 -2.26
CA ASP A 402 0.84 12.61 -1.31
C ASP A 402 0.38 12.33 0.12
N VAL A 403 0.28 11.05 0.44
CA VAL A 403 -0.21 10.59 1.74
C VAL A 403 0.71 11.00 2.89
N VAL A 404 2.01 11.15 2.66
CA VAL A 404 2.95 11.65 3.69
C VAL A 404 2.60 13.06 4.10
N ALA A 405 2.41 13.95 3.11
CA ALA A 405 2.04 15.33 3.39
C ALA A 405 0.63 15.45 3.99
N VAL A 406 -0.31 14.60 3.56
CA VAL A 406 -1.69 14.57 4.10
C VAL A 406 -1.70 14.10 5.54
N GLU A 407 -1.06 12.96 5.84
CA GLU A 407 -1.11 12.37 7.17
C GLU A 407 -0.26 13.11 8.20
N LEU A 408 0.91 13.65 7.82
CA LEU A 408 1.68 14.53 8.70
C LEU A 408 0.90 15.79 9.08
N ARG A 409 0.16 16.38 8.14
CA ARG A 409 -0.75 17.52 8.44
C ARG A 409 -1.88 17.10 9.35
N ALA A 410 -2.49 15.95 9.13
CA ALA A 410 -3.53 15.41 10.00
C ALA A 410 -3.00 15.17 11.41
N LEU A 411 -1.83 14.54 11.57
CA LEU A 411 -1.15 14.35 12.86
C LEU A 411 -0.85 15.69 13.56
N ALA A 412 -0.43 16.71 12.82
CA ALA A 412 -0.18 18.07 13.32
C ALA A 412 -1.46 18.86 13.63
N GLY A 413 -2.65 18.30 13.40
CA GLY A 413 -3.94 18.90 13.74
C GLY A 413 -4.71 19.53 12.58
N ALA A 414 -4.21 19.47 11.34
CA ALA A 414 -4.95 19.91 10.15
C ALA A 414 -5.90 18.79 9.70
N THR A 415 -7.12 18.80 10.21
CA THR A 415 -8.11 17.75 9.95
C THR A 415 -9.23 18.22 9.03
N PHE A 416 -10.02 17.27 8.51
CA PHE A 416 -11.20 17.56 7.68
C PHE A 416 -12.24 18.45 8.40
N ALA A 417 -12.30 18.44 9.73
CA ALA A 417 -13.19 19.32 10.49
C ALA A 417 -12.82 20.81 10.36
N GLN A 418 -11.60 21.12 9.92
CA GLN A 418 -11.12 22.49 9.70
C GLN A 418 -11.27 22.95 8.25
N ILE A 419 -11.39 22.03 7.30
CA ILE A 419 -11.50 22.33 5.86
C ILE A 419 -12.74 23.17 5.57
N GLY A 420 -13.87 22.90 6.23
CA GLY A 420 -15.10 23.69 6.15
C GLY A 420 -15.03 25.06 6.81
N ARG A 421 -14.01 25.35 7.63
CA ARG A 421 -13.84 26.64 8.34
C ARG A 421 -12.73 27.51 7.77
N ALA A 422 -11.85 26.97 6.94
CA ALA A 422 -10.74 27.72 6.33
C ALA A 422 -11.16 28.64 5.18
N HIS A 423 -12.44 28.63 4.79
CA HIS A 423 -13.02 29.53 3.79
C HIS A 423 -13.99 30.56 4.39
N VAL A 424 -13.95 30.75 5.69
CA VAL A 424 -14.73 31.82 6.36
C VAL A 424 -13.81 32.86 6.98
#